data_8024a018177716afc99e08b10da20199
#
_entry.id   8024a018177716afc99e08b10da20199
#
_cell.length_a   1.000
_cell.length_b   1.000
_cell.length_c   1.000
_cell.angle_alpha   90.00
_cell.angle_beta   90.00
_cell.angle_gamma   90.00
#
_symmetry.space_group_name_H-M   'P 1'
#
loop_
_entity.id
_entity.type
_entity.pdbx_description
1 polymer ?
#
loop_
_entity_poly.entity_id
_entity_poly.type
_entity_poly.pdbx_seq_one_letter_code
_entity_poly.pdbx_strand_id
1 'polypeptide(L)'
;MGESETRVHFRVIRYIREAGLKLHLENVPVATASTLYHRFFKEYQLKDYDPYLIGVTCLSLACKVEEQNIRLRDIINVCYRTLHKNKAPLEIGDTFWQLRESVAQCELFLLRALKFKVMFDHPHKYLCHYLKAVSDWLEPRQWAEVPLGRTAWALLCDCYHSDLVLDHHPQHLAVSVLYLALQCHGLEIPLHRQAARKWYQIFSSTVTLEVIQTIITKIMAAYDVENQVPR
;
A
#
# COMPACT_ATOMS: atom_id res chain seq x y z
N MET A 1 5.12 3.83 -18.89
CA MET A 1 5.22 2.45 -18.42
C MET A 1 4.30 1.59 -19.26
N GLY A 2 4.79 0.48 -19.84
CA GLY A 2 3.99 -0.38 -20.71
C GLY A 2 2.99 -1.22 -19.90
N GLU A 3 1.90 -1.68 -20.53
CA GLU A 3 0.87 -2.51 -19.88
C GLU A 3 1.46 -3.77 -19.21
N SER A 4 2.48 -4.37 -19.82
CA SER A 4 3.20 -5.52 -19.27
C SER A 4 3.90 -5.20 -17.94
N GLU A 5 4.55 -4.04 -17.82
CA GLU A 5 5.26 -3.61 -16.61
C GLU A 5 4.29 -3.33 -15.46
N THR A 6 3.17 -2.67 -15.75
CA THR A 6 2.12 -2.41 -14.74
C THR A 6 1.60 -3.71 -14.12
N ARG A 7 1.40 -4.76 -14.93
CA ARG A 7 0.97 -6.08 -14.43
C ARG A 7 2.03 -6.75 -13.56
N VAL A 8 3.32 -6.58 -13.89
CA VAL A 8 4.42 -7.12 -13.07
C VAL A 8 4.44 -6.41 -11.72
N HIS A 9 4.38 -5.08 -11.69
CA HIS A 9 4.35 -4.32 -10.44
C HIS A 9 3.15 -4.70 -9.58
N PHE A 10 1.96 -4.81 -10.17
CA PHE A 10 0.76 -5.25 -9.46
C PHE A 10 0.94 -6.62 -8.79
N ARG A 11 1.51 -7.61 -9.51
CA ARG A 11 1.78 -8.95 -8.97
C ARG A 11 2.77 -8.93 -7.82
N VAL A 12 3.82 -8.12 -7.92
CA VAL A 12 4.83 -8.03 -6.87
C VAL A 12 4.27 -7.35 -5.62
N ILE A 13 3.47 -6.30 -5.75
CA ILE A 13 2.80 -5.70 -4.60
C ILE A 13 1.82 -6.68 -3.94
N ARG A 14 1.03 -7.42 -4.73
CA ARG A 14 0.18 -8.50 -4.20
C ARG A 14 1.00 -9.55 -3.46
N TYR A 15 2.16 -9.92 -3.98
CA TYR A 15 3.10 -10.83 -3.34
C TYR A 15 3.65 -10.26 -2.01
N ILE A 16 4.06 -8.99 -1.96
CA ILE A 16 4.52 -8.32 -0.73
C ILE A 16 3.40 -8.35 0.32
N ARG A 17 2.16 -8.04 -0.06
CA ARG A 17 1.00 -8.08 0.84
C ARG A 17 0.70 -9.50 1.34
N GLU A 18 0.72 -10.50 0.48
CA GLU A 18 0.49 -11.90 0.87
C GLU A 18 1.60 -12.39 1.83
N ALA A 19 2.86 -12.04 1.56
CA ALA A 19 3.97 -12.37 2.44
C ALA A 19 3.86 -11.65 3.80
N GLY A 20 3.50 -10.36 3.79
CA GLY A 20 3.29 -9.58 5.00
C GLY A 20 2.17 -10.16 5.89
N LEU A 21 1.05 -10.58 5.30
CA LEU A 21 -0.03 -11.24 6.02
C LEU A 21 0.42 -12.57 6.67
N LYS A 22 1.19 -13.38 5.95
CA LYS A 22 1.75 -14.64 6.48
C LYS A 22 2.79 -14.45 7.56
N LEU A 23 3.46 -13.31 7.56
CA LEU A 23 4.41 -12.90 8.60
C LEU A 23 3.71 -12.21 9.78
N HIS A 24 2.38 -12.06 9.74
CA HIS A 24 1.59 -11.33 10.73
C HIS A 24 2.05 -9.89 10.93
N LEU A 25 2.52 -9.25 9.84
CA LEU A 25 2.89 -7.84 9.87
C LEU A 25 1.65 -6.96 9.95
N GLU A 26 1.81 -5.82 10.61
CA GLU A 26 0.84 -4.74 10.57
C GLU A 26 0.78 -4.10 9.16
N ASN A 27 -0.24 -3.25 8.93
CA ASN A 27 -0.42 -2.66 7.60
C ASN A 27 0.66 -1.63 7.23
N VAL A 28 1.20 -0.89 8.21
CA VAL A 28 2.20 0.16 7.95
C VAL A 28 3.50 -0.41 7.39
N PRO A 29 4.12 -1.46 7.97
CA PRO A 29 5.30 -2.10 7.37
C PRO A 29 5.08 -2.58 5.93
N VAL A 30 3.90 -3.13 5.63
CA VAL A 30 3.57 -3.58 4.26
C VAL A 30 3.42 -2.38 3.32
N ALA A 31 2.82 -1.29 3.80
CA ALA A 31 2.70 -0.02 3.08
C ALA A 31 4.07 0.60 2.80
N THR A 32 4.96 0.62 3.80
CA THR A 32 6.35 1.09 3.67
C THR A 32 7.11 0.24 2.65
N ALA A 33 6.99 -1.09 2.68
CA ALA A 33 7.60 -1.99 1.71
C ALA A 33 7.13 -1.70 0.27
N SER A 34 5.82 -1.52 0.09
CA SER A 34 5.23 -1.20 -1.21
C SER A 34 5.69 0.17 -1.73
N THR A 35 5.80 1.16 -0.84
CA THR A 35 6.28 2.50 -1.18
C THR A 35 7.76 2.49 -1.58
N LEU A 36 8.60 1.76 -0.85
CA LEU A 36 10.02 1.56 -1.18
C LEU A 36 10.17 0.93 -2.57
N TYR A 37 9.38 -0.12 -2.85
CA TYR A 37 9.36 -0.82 -4.12
C TYR A 37 9.01 0.12 -5.29
N HIS A 38 7.90 0.84 -5.21
CA HIS A 38 7.50 1.77 -6.26
C HIS A 38 8.52 2.90 -6.45
N ARG A 39 9.07 3.43 -5.34
CA ARG A 39 10.07 4.48 -5.41
C ARG A 39 11.36 4.02 -6.08
N PHE A 40 11.78 2.77 -5.86
CA PHE A 40 12.91 2.18 -6.53
C PHE A 40 12.67 2.12 -8.05
N PHE A 41 11.55 1.54 -8.47
CA PHE A 41 11.22 1.39 -9.90
C PHE A 41 10.75 2.68 -10.58
N LYS A 42 10.60 3.79 -9.86
CA LYS A 42 10.44 5.12 -10.45
C LYS A 42 11.75 5.63 -11.06
N GLU A 43 12.90 5.20 -10.52
CA GLU A 43 14.24 5.62 -10.96
C GLU A 43 14.97 4.52 -11.77
N TYR A 44 14.62 3.25 -11.59
CA TYR A 44 15.28 2.08 -12.18
C TYR A 44 14.35 1.29 -13.10
N GLN A 45 14.91 0.71 -14.16
CA GLN A 45 14.10 -0.04 -15.14
C GLN A 45 13.85 -1.47 -14.65
N LEU A 46 12.63 -1.96 -14.87
CA LEU A 46 12.20 -3.31 -14.46
C LEU A 46 13.06 -4.43 -15.08
N LYS A 47 13.56 -4.22 -16.30
CA LYS A 47 14.37 -5.22 -17.03
C LYS A 47 15.75 -5.50 -16.42
N ASP A 48 16.27 -4.57 -15.61
CA ASP A 48 17.62 -4.62 -15.07
C ASP A 48 17.69 -5.30 -13.71
N TYR A 49 16.54 -5.52 -13.07
CA TYR A 49 16.47 -6.05 -11.70
C TYR A 49 15.35 -7.09 -11.56
N ASP A 50 15.60 -8.13 -10.77
CA ASP A 50 14.54 -9.06 -10.38
C ASP A 50 13.54 -8.36 -9.43
N PRO A 51 12.29 -8.13 -9.86
CA PRO A 51 11.31 -7.40 -9.07
C PRO A 51 10.89 -8.14 -7.80
N TYR A 52 10.98 -9.47 -7.78
CA TYR A 52 10.66 -10.24 -6.57
C TYR A 52 11.78 -10.16 -5.54
N LEU A 53 13.05 -10.16 -5.95
CA LEU A 53 14.19 -9.93 -5.05
C LEU A 53 14.11 -8.52 -4.44
N ILE A 54 13.83 -7.51 -5.26
CA ILE A 54 13.60 -6.13 -4.76
C ILE A 54 12.42 -6.12 -3.78
N GLY A 55 11.32 -6.82 -4.08
CA GLY A 55 10.14 -6.93 -3.21
C GLY A 55 10.45 -7.52 -1.82
N VAL A 56 11.17 -8.64 -1.78
CA VAL A 56 11.63 -9.27 -0.51
C VAL A 56 12.53 -8.32 0.27
N THR A 57 13.46 -7.67 -0.43
CA THR A 57 14.39 -6.72 0.19
C THR A 57 13.66 -5.51 0.75
N CYS A 58 12.68 -4.96 0.02
CA CYS A 58 11.83 -3.88 0.52
C CYS A 58 11.04 -4.30 1.77
N LEU A 59 10.51 -5.53 1.80
CA LEU A 59 9.80 -6.05 2.97
C LEU A 59 10.74 -6.20 4.18
N SER A 60 11.95 -6.72 3.98
CA SER A 60 12.96 -6.81 5.03
C SER A 60 13.37 -5.44 5.57
N LEU A 61 13.61 -4.49 4.68
CA LEU A 61 13.97 -3.13 5.07
C LEU A 61 12.83 -2.42 5.79
N ALA A 62 11.60 -2.57 5.31
CA ALA A 62 10.41 -2.00 5.94
C ALA A 62 10.20 -2.52 7.36
N CYS A 63 10.41 -3.83 7.60
CA CYS A 63 10.35 -4.38 8.96
C CYS A 63 11.35 -3.70 9.90
N LYS A 64 12.55 -3.38 9.42
CA LYS A 64 13.57 -2.67 10.22
C LYS A 64 13.18 -1.21 10.47
N VAL A 65 12.69 -0.52 9.43
CA VAL A 65 12.29 0.90 9.51
C VAL A 65 11.10 1.10 10.46
N GLU A 66 10.15 0.17 10.43
CA GLU A 66 8.93 0.21 11.27
C GLU A 66 9.09 -0.58 12.59
N GLU A 67 10.33 -0.87 12.99
CA GLU A 67 10.67 -1.53 14.26
C GLU A 67 9.97 -2.89 14.48
N GLN A 68 9.64 -3.60 13.39
CA GLN A 68 9.08 -4.95 13.45
C GLN A 68 10.20 -5.98 13.64
N ASN A 69 10.17 -6.69 14.76
CA ASN A 69 11.20 -7.66 15.11
C ASN A 69 11.02 -9.01 14.39
N ILE A 70 11.15 -9.03 13.08
CA ILE A 70 11.07 -10.24 12.25
C ILE A 70 12.47 -10.65 11.78
N ARG A 71 12.79 -11.92 11.94
CA ARG A 71 14.09 -12.45 11.51
C ARG A 71 14.14 -12.56 9.98
N LEU A 72 15.27 -12.18 9.37
CA LEU A 72 15.46 -12.28 7.92
C LEU A 72 15.21 -13.69 7.40
N ARG A 73 15.56 -14.73 8.18
CA ARG A 73 15.26 -16.12 7.84
C ARG A 73 13.77 -16.37 7.63
N ASP A 74 12.93 -15.82 8.49
CA ASP A 74 11.49 -16.03 8.45
C ASP A 74 10.90 -15.29 7.26
N ILE A 75 11.39 -14.09 6.96
CA ILE A 75 11.02 -13.33 5.75
C ILE A 75 11.37 -14.14 4.49
N ILE A 76 12.60 -14.63 4.36
CA ILE A 76 13.04 -15.41 3.21
C ILE A 76 12.18 -16.67 3.03
N ASN A 77 11.94 -17.42 4.11
CA ASN A 77 11.15 -18.66 4.04
C ASN A 77 9.71 -18.40 3.61
N VAL A 78 9.04 -17.39 4.20
CA VAL A 78 7.66 -17.05 3.85
C VAL A 78 7.59 -16.51 2.42
N CYS A 79 8.51 -15.65 2.03
CA CYS A 79 8.59 -15.10 0.70
C CYS A 79 8.84 -16.19 -0.35
N TYR A 80 9.79 -17.08 -0.12
CA TYR A 80 10.06 -18.21 -1.01
C TYR A 80 8.81 -19.11 -1.18
N ARG A 81 8.15 -19.47 -0.08
CA ARG A 81 6.94 -20.29 -0.11
C ARG A 81 5.76 -19.58 -0.78
N THR A 82 5.66 -18.28 -0.64
CA THR A 82 4.61 -17.48 -1.30
C THR A 82 4.80 -17.45 -2.81
N LEU A 83 6.04 -17.34 -3.27
CA LEU A 83 6.38 -17.36 -4.69
C LEU A 83 6.28 -18.77 -5.29
N HIS A 84 6.67 -19.80 -4.53
CA HIS A 84 6.77 -21.18 -4.98
C HIS A 84 5.77 -22.09 -4.27
N LYS A 85 4.46 -21.81 -4.43
CA LYS A 85 3.37 -22.53 -3.73
C LYS A 85 3.43 -24.06 -3.86
N ASN A 86 3.93 -24.58 -4.99
CA ASN A 86 3.96 -26.02 -5.31
C ASN A 86 5.31 -26.69 -5.04
N LYS A 87 6.32 -25.96 -4.50
CA LYS A 87 7.63 -26.53 -4.16
C LYS A 87 7.69 -26.94 -2.70
N ALA A 88 8.61 -27.83 -2.38
CA ALA A 88 8.95 -28.16 -0.99
C ALA A 88 9.39 -26.90 -0.22
N PRO A 89 9.22 -26.87 1.11
CA PRO A 89 9.77 -25.80 1.94
C PRO A 89 11.27 -25.62 1.69
N LEU A 90 11.73 -24.37 1.77
CA LEU A 90 13.15 -24.05 1.60
C LEU A 90 13.94 -24.62 2.78
N GLU A 91 14.82 -25.58 2.50
CA GLU A 91 15.75 -26.13 3.48
C GLU A 91 16.94 -25.19 3.69
N ILE A 92 17.57 -25.31 4.87
CA ILE A 92 18.79 -24.55 5.19
C ILE A 92 19.96 -25.22 4.48
N GLY A 93 20.20 -24.81 3.24
CA GLY A 93 21.25 -25.28 2.34
C GLY A 93 21.78 -24.12 1.49
N ASP A 94 22.53 -24.46 0.45
CA ASP A 94 23.19 -23.47 -0.42
C ASP A 94 22.20 -22.46 -1.01
N THR A 95 21.03 -22.89 -1.45
CA THR A 95 19.97 -22.00 -1.98
C THR A 95 19.51 -20.96 -0.94
N PHE A 96 19.33 -21.39 0.31
CA PHE A 96 18.95 -20.46 1.38
C PHE A 96 20.06 -19.43 1.64
N TRP A 97 21.33 -19.86 1.69
CA TRP A 97 22.45 -18.97 1.95
C TRP A 97 22.66 -17.97 0.81
N GLN A 98 22.52 -18.41 -0.43
CA GLN A 98 22.58 -17.55 -1.62
C GLN A 98 21.48 -16.49 -1.61
N LEU A 99 20.23 -16.87 -1.29
CA LEU A 99 19.12 -15.93 -1.17
C LEU A 99 19.36 -14.91 -0.05
N ARG A 100 19.83 -15.38 1.11
CA ARG A 100 20.14 -14.51 2.24
C ARG A 100 21.21 -13.49 1.89
N GLU A 101 22.27 -13.92 1.23
CA GLU A 101 23.35 -13.04 0.78
C GLU A 101 22.84 -12.03 -0.26
N SER A 102 22.07 -12.50 -1.24
CA SER A 102 21.46 -11.64 -2.26
C SER A 102 20.58 -10.55 -1.65
N VAL A 103 19.72 -10.91 -0.67
CA VAL A 103 18.86 -9.92 0.02
C VAL A 103 19.70 -8.93 0.81
N ALA A 104 20.77 -9.38 1.50
CA ALA A 104 21.62 -8.48 2.29
C ALA A 104 22.39 -7.49 1.40
N GLN A 105 22.93 -7.94 0.28
CA GLN A 105 23.62 -7.07 -0.69
C GLN A 105 22.62 -6.10 -1.36
N CYS A 106 21.46 -6.61 -1.75
CA CYS A 106 20.40 -5.81 -2.34
C CYS A 106 19.86 -4.74 -1.37
N GLU A 107 19.82 -5.00 -0.06
CA GLU A 107 19.41 -4.02 0.96
C GLU A 107 20.35 -2.82 0.98
N LEU A 108 21.66 -3.05 0.98
CA LEU A 108 22.64 -1.97 0.93
C LEU A 108 22.56 -1.17 -0.38
N PHE A 109 22.33 -1.86 -1.49
CA PHE A 109 22.12 -1.22 -2.77
C PHE A 109 20.84 -0.36 -2.76
N LEU A 110 19.73 -0.91 -2.26
CA LEU A 110 18.44 -0.21 -2.15
C LEU A 110 18.56 1.05 -1.28
N LEU A 111 19.21 0.98 -0.12
CA LEU A 111 19.47 2.13 0.74
C LEU A 111 20.23 3.25 0.02
N ARG A 112 21.26 2.91 -0.75
CA ARG A 112 22.04 3.88 -1.55
C ARG A 112 21.19 4.47 -2.67
N ALA A 113 20.46 3.62 -3.42
CA ALA A 113 19.58 4.02 -4.49
C ALA A 113 18.52 5.02 -4.01
N LEU A 114 17.93 4.77 -2.85
CA LEU A 114 16.93 5.63 -2.23
C LEU A 114 17.53 6.80 -1.42
N LYS A 115 18.86 6.97 -1.44
CA LYS A 115 19.57 8.03 -0.71
C LYS A 115 19.22 8.03 0.80
N PHE A 116 19.02 6.85 1.38
CA PHE A 116 18.60 6.63 2.77
C PHE A 116 17.27 7.28 3.17
N LYS A 117 16.46 7.69 2.19
CA LYS A 117 15.12 8.24 2.46
C LYS A 117 14.10 7.11 2.54
N VAL A 118 14.03 6.44 3.66
CA VAL A 118 13.22 5.23 3.89
C VAL A 118 12.02 5.44 4.80
N MET A 119 11.90 6.61 5.42
CA MET A 119 10.74 6.98 6.24
C MET A 119 9.68 7.68 5.40
N PHE A 120 8.43 7.26 5.60
CA PHE A 120 7.28 7.80 4.86
C PHE A 120 6.17 8.21 5.82
N ASP A 121 5.45 9.24 5.44
CA ASP A 121 4.19 9.61 6.08
C ASP A 121 3.04 8.88 5.38
N HIS A 122 2.39 7.94 6.09
CA HIS A 122 1.35 7.10 5.53
C HIS A 122 -0.05 7.66 5.78
N PRO A 123 -1.00 7.47 4.85
CA PRO A 123 -2.37 7.95 4.97
C PRO A 123 -3.19 7.25 6.07
N HIS A 124 -2.72 6.13 6.64
CA HIS A 124 -3.45 5.34 7.62
C HIS A 124 -3.88 6.14 8.85
N LYS A 125 -2.97 6.92 9.45
CA LYS A 125 -3.28 7.74 10.63
C LYS A 125 -4.31 8.83 10.32
N TYR A 126 -4.23 9.43 9.14
CA TYR A 126 -5.19 10.43 8.69
C TYR A 126 -6.57 9.82 8.48
N LEU A 127 -6.63 8.64 7.83
CA LEU A 127 -7.89 7.94 7.63
C LEU A 127 -8.58 7.60 8.94
N CYS A 128 -7.85 7.07 9.92
CA CYS A 128 -8.40 6.80 11.26
C CYS A 128 -9.00 8.05 11.90
N HIS A 129 -8.27 9.18 11.83
CA HIS A 129 -8.73 10.45 12.37
C HIS A 129 -9.99 10.95 11.64
N TYR A 130 -10.02 10.86 10.32
CA TYR A 130 -11.15 11.31 9.50
C TYR A 130 -12.39 10.42 9.70
N LEU A 131 -12.20 9.10 9.80
CA LEU A 131 -13.28 8.17 10.13
C LEU A 131 -13.91 8.49 11.49
N LYS A 132 -13.08 8.82 12.49
CA LYS A 132 -13.59 9.24 13.79
C LYS A 132 -14.43 10.52 13.70
N ALA A 133 -13.97 11.54 12.99
CA ALA A 133 -14.73 12.75 12.77
C ALA A 133 -16.05 12.50 12.04
N VAL A 134 -16.02 11.67 10.98
CA VAL A 134 -17.21 11.31 10.20
C VAL A 134 -18.21 10.50 11.04
N SER A 135 -17.73 9.64 11.95
CA SER A 135 -18.62 8.91 12.86
C SER A 135 -19.45 9.82 13.76
N ASP A 136 -18.94 11.01 14.07
CA ASP A 136 -19.63 11.99 14.90
C ASP A 136 -20.61 12.87 14.05
N TRP A 137 -20.48 12.86 12.71
CA TRP A 137 -21.35 13.61 11.80
C TRP A 137 -22.51 12.80 11.23
N LEU A 138 -22.37 11.48 11.20
CA LEU A 138 -23.41 10.57 10.71
C LEU A 138 -24.37 10.17 11.84
N GLU A 139 -25.59 9.79 11.47
CA GLU A 139 -26.51 9.22 12.43
C GLU A 139 -25.95 7.89 13.00
N PRO A 140 -26.10 7.64 14.31
CA PRO A 140 -25.58 6.41 14.94
C PRO A 140 -26.03 5.12 14.27
N ARG A 141 -27.25 5.08 13.73
CA ARG A 141 -27.79 3.92 12.99
C ARG A 141 -27.03 3.71 11.67
N GLN A 142 -26.85 4.77 10.88
CA GLN A 142 -26.10 4.69 9.62
C GLN A 142 -24.65 4.22 9.83
N TRP A 143 -24.00 4.73 10.89
CA TRP A 143 -22.65 4.31 11.25
C TRP A 143 -22.58 2.83 11.67
N ALA A 144 -23.58 2.33 12.43
CA ALA A 144 -23.58 0.96 12.93
C ALA A 144 -23.93 -0.08 11.85
N GLU A 145 -24.82 0.27 10.92
CA GLU A 145 -25.30 -0.64 9.87
C GLU A 145 -24.33 -0.79 8.70
N VAL A 146 -23.44 0.21 8.48
CA VAL A 146 -22.58 0.27 7.31
C VAL A 146 -21.12 0.05 7.69
N PRO A 147 -20.40 -0.89 7.07
CA PRO A 147 -18.98 -1.16 7.38
C PRO A 147 -18.05 -0.13 6.73
N LEU A 148 -18.36 1.18 6.86
CA LEU A 148 -17.64 2.28 6.20
C LEU A 148 -16.13 2.25 6.49
N GLY A 149 -15.74 2.06 7.75
CA GLY A 149 -14.34 2.01 8.15
C GLY A 149 -13.59 0.84 7.50
N ARG A 150 -14.24 -0.33 7.40
CA ARG A 150 -13.65 -1.51 6.76
C ARG A 150 -13.46 -1.30 5.26
N THR A 151 -14.47 -0.73 4.59
CA THR A 151 -14.40 -0.41 3.16
C THR A 151 -13.31 0.63 2.87
N ALA A 152 -13.27 1.72 3.63
CA ALA A 152 -12.25 2.76 3.48
C ALA A 152 -10.84 2.20 3.73
N TRP A 153 -10.68 1.31 4.72
CA TRP A 153 -9.39 0.68 5.01
C TRP A 153 -8.93 -0.24 3.87
N ALA A 154 -9.84 -1.03 3.31
CA ALA A 154 -9.54 -1.91 2.17
C ALA A 154 -9.11 -1.08 0.95
N LEU A 155 -9.88 -0.05 0.59
CA LEU A 155 -9.55 0.87 -0.49
C LEU A 155 -8.18 1.55 -0.30
N LEU A 156 -7.86 1.93 0.96
CA LEU A 156 -6.56 2.51 1.27
C LEU A 156 -5.42 1.50 1.02
N CYS A 157 -5.60 0.26 1.46
CA CYS A 157 -4.63 -0.79 1.20
C CYS A 157 -4.44 -1.05 -0.30
N ASP A 158 -5.50 -0.89 -1.09
CA ASP A 158 -5.46 -1.11 -2.54
C ASP A 158 -4.76 0.03 -3.29
N CYS A 159 -4.68 1.25 -2.72
CA CYS A 159 -3.89 2.35 -3.27
C CYS A 159 -2.41 2.00 -3.47
N TYR A 160 -1.88 1.06 -2.68
CA TYR A 160 -0.49 0.63 -2.76
C TYR A 160 -0.18 -0.32 -3.93
N HIS A 161 -1.19 -0.79 -4.68
CA HIS A 161 -0.97 -1.58 -5.88
C HIS A 161 -0.40 -0.77 -7.06
N SER A 162 -0.45 0.55 -6.98
CA SER A 162 0.13 1.48 -7.94
C SER A 162 1.08 2.47 -7.25
N ASP A 163 1.80 3.24 -8.03
CA ASP A 163 2.68 4.33 -7.56
C ASP A 163 1.94 5.59 -7.09
N LEU A 164 0.61 5.53 -7.06
CA LEU A 164 -0.29 6.60 -6.62
C LEU A 164 0.14 7.25 -5.29
N VAL A 165 0.65 6.42 -4.37
CA VAL A 165 1.12 6.85 -3.05
C VAL A 165 2.37 7.75 -3.09
N LEU A 166 3.10 7.77 -4.21
CA LEU A 166 4.26 8.64 -4.41
C LEU A 166 3.89 10.03 -4.96
N ASP A 167 2.75 10.14 -5.64
CA ASP A 167 2.35 11.33 -6.38
C ASP A 167 1.41 12.25 -5.58
N HIS A 168 0.81 11.76 -4.50
CA HIS A 168 -0.20 12.49 -3.75
C HIS A 168 0.13 12.60 -2.27
N HIS A 169 -0.27 13.69 -1.64
CA HIS A 169 -0.15 13.86 -0.19
C HIS A 169 -0.98 12.80 0.56
N PRO A 170 -0.46 12.25 1.67
CA PRO A 170 -1.16 11.24 2.48
C PRO A 170 -2.58 11.67 2.91
N GLN A 171 -2.75 12.93 3.25
CA GLN A 171 -4.05 13.50 3.61
C GLN A 171 -5.04 13.46 2.44
N HIS A 172 -4.59 13.75 1.21
CA HIS A 172 -5.42 13.71 0.01
C HIS A 172 -5.87 12.28 -0.29
N LEU A 173 -4.96 11.30 -0.15
CA LEU A 173 -5.28 9.88 -0.29
C LEU A 173 -6.34 9.45 0.72
N ALA A 174 -6.16 9.79 1.99
CA ALA A 174 -7.10 9.44 3.05
C ALA A 174 -8.50 10.04 2.82
N VAL A 175 -8.58 11.31 2.41
CA VAL A 175 -9.86 11.96 2.08
C VAL A 175 -10.51 11.33 0.87
N SER A 176 -9.73 11.05 -0.21
CA SER A 176 -10.27 10.48 -1.44
C SER A 176 -10.82 9.07 -1.25
N VAL A 177 -10.10 8.26 -0.47
CA VAL A 177 -10.53 6.91 -0.08
C VAL A 177 -11.81 6.96 0.75
N LEU A 178 -11.89 7.88 1.73
CA LEU A 178 -13.08 8.08 2.53
C LEU A 178 -14.27 8.55 1.68
N TYR A 179 -14.02 9.47 0.75
CA TYR A 179 -15.03 9.97 -0.18
C TYR A 179 -15.59 8.82 -1.04
N LEU A 180 -14.70 7.99 -1.61
CA LEU A 180 -15.11 6.82 -2.39
C LEU A 180 -15.88 5.80 -1.54
N ALA A 181 -15.45 5.53 -0.31
CA ALA A 181 -16.14 4.62 0.59
C ALA A 181 -17.56 5.11 0.96
N LEU A 182 -17.73 6.41 1.18
CA LEU A 182 -19.04 7.03 1.39
C LEU A 182 -19.95 6.84 0.15
N GLN A 183 -19.41 7.08 -1.04
CA GLN A 183 -20.16 6.87 -2.29
C GLN A 183 -20.56 5.38 -2.49
N CYS A 184 -19.65 4.45 -2.22
CA CYS A 184 -19.92 3.01 -2.32
C CYS A 184 -21.10 2.57 -1.45
N HIS A 185 -21.33 3.24 -0.33
CA HIS A 185 -22.41 2.94 0.60
C HIS A 185 -23.61 3.88 0.49
N GLY A 186 -23.60 4.81 -0.45
CA GLY A 186 -24.67 5.78 -0.61
C GLY A 186 -24.86 6.71 0.58
N LEU A 187 -23.79 6.95 1.35
CA LEU A 187 -23.83 7.82 2.52
C LEU A 187 -23.46 9.25 2.11
N GLU A 188 -24.29 10.20 2.53
CA GLU A 188 -24.03 11.62 2.38
C GLU A 188 -23.74 12.26 3.73
N ILE A 189 -22.70 13.07 3.79
CA ILE A 189 -22.37 13.84 5.00
C ILE A 189 -23.33 15.04 5.05
N PRO A 190 -24.08 15.24 6.15
CA PRO A 190 -24.99 16.34 6.30
C PRO A 190 -24.25 17.68 6.15
N LEU A 191 -24.68 18.51 5.23
CA LEU A 191 -24.16 19.86 5.03
C LEU A 191 -25.11 20.86 5.69
N HIS A 192 -24.58 21.65 6.61
CA HIS A 192 -25.32 22.81 7.12
C HIS A 192 -25.50 23.83 5.97
N ARG A 193 -26.73 24.38 5.82
CA ARG A 193 -27.07 25.32 4.72
C ARG A 193 -26.15 26.53 4.60
N GLN A 194 -25.49 26.91 5.70
CA GLN A 194 -24.54 28.03 5.77
C GLN A 194 -23.06 27.61 5.70
N ALA A 195 -22.78 26.33 5.42
CA ALA A 195 -21.41 25.86 5.35
C ALA A 195 -20.68 26.47 4.15
N ALA A 196 -19.69 27.31 4.43
CA ALA A 196 -18.87 27.95 3.39
C ALA A 196 -17.90 26.97 2.71
N ARG A 197 -17.68 25.81 3.29
CA ARG A 197 -16.71 24.80 2.81
C ARG A 197 -17.35 23.42 2.69
N LYS A 198 -16.91 22.65 1.73
CA LYS A 198 -17.26 21.24 1.61
C LYS A 198 -16.58 20.44 2.74
N TRP A 199 -17.19 19.35 3.21
CA TRP A 199 -16.71 18.57 4.35
C TRP A 199 -15.26 18.09 4.18
N TYR A 200 -14.85 17.69 2.97
CA TYR A 200 -13.48 17.22 2.70
C TYR A 200 -12.44 18.35 2.84
N GLN A 201 -12.80 19.60 2.66
CA GLN A 201 -11.93 20.75 2.84
C GLN A 201 -11.66 21.09 4.31
N ILE A 202 -12.42 20.49 5.23
CA ILE A 202 -12.19 20.60 6.69
C ILE A 202 -10.91 19.85 7.06
N PHE A 203 -10.66 18.70 6.40
CA PHE A 203 -9.48 17.87 6.67
C PHE A 203 -8.21 18.38 6.00
N SER A 204 -8.33 19.00 4.83
CA SER A 204 -7.22 19.64 4.14
C SER A 204 -7.73 20.76 3.24
N SER A 205 -7.22 21.97 3.47
CA SER A 205 -7.61 23.15 2.68
C SER A 205 -7.14 23.08 1.22
N THR A 206 -6.18 22.21 0.90
CA THR A 206 -5.60 22.03 -0.43
C THR A 206 -6.30 20.94 -1.25
N VAL A 207 -7.22 20.18 -0.64
CA VAL A 207 -7.99 19.16 -1.33
C VAL A 207 -9.13 19.80 -2.16
N THR A 208 -9.12 19.52 -3.46
CA THR A 208 -10.20 19.89 -4.38
C THR A 208 -10.93 18.65 -4.86
N LEU A 209 -12.15 18.82 -5.38
CA LEU A 209 -12.90 17.71 -5.96
C LEU A 209 -12.18 17.06 -7.15
N GLU A 210 -11.44 17.84 -7.93
CA GLU A 210 -10.63 17.37 -9.04
C GLU A 210 -9.51 16.42 -8.56
N VAL A 211 -8.82 16.77 -7.47
CA VAL A 211 -7.80 15.90 -6.86
C VAL A 211 -8.43 14.60 -6.37
N ILE A 212 -9.58 14.68 -5.70
CA ILE A 212 -10.33 13.50 -5.24
C ILE A 212 -10.69 12.59 -6.43
N GLN A 213 -11.27 13.15 -7.48
CA GLN A 213 -11.66 12.39 -8.68
C GLN A 213 -10.46 11.76 -9.39
N THR A 214 -9.35 12.49 -9.50
CA THR A 214 -8.11 11.98 -10.07
C THR A 214 -7.59 10.76 -9.30
N ILE A 215 -7.57 10.82 -7.97
CA ILE A 215 -7.16 9.72 -7.11
C ILE A 215 -8.12 8.53 -7.27
N ILE A 216 -9.43 8.76 -7.24
CA ILE A 216 -10.44 7.72 -7.41
C ILE A 216 -10.28 7.02 -8.76
N THR A 217 -10.09 7.78 -9.84
CA THR A 217 -9.87 7.20 -11.17
C THR A 217 -8.65 6.28 -11.21
N LYS A 218 -7.55 6.68 -10.57
CA LYS A 218 -6.34 5.85 -10.47
C LYS A 218 -6.57 4.58 -9.62
N ILE A 219 -7.36 4.67 -8.54
CA ILE A 219 -7.75 3.50 -7.73
C ILE A 219 -8.59 2.53 -8.60
N MET A 220 -9.57 3.04 -9.33
CA MET A 220 -10.40 2.21 -10.21
C MET A 220 -9.58 1.54 -11.32
N ALA A 221 -8.62 2.24 -11.91
CA ALA A 221 -7.70 1.67 -12.89
C ALA A 221 -6.86 0.50 -12.33
N ALA A 222 -6.53 0.51 -11.04
CA ALA A 222 -5.82 -0.61 -10.40
C ALA A 222 -6.70 -1.88 -10.36
N TYR A 223 -8.01 -1.77 -10.16
CA TYR A 223 -8.94 -2.90 -10.23
C TYR A 223 -9.08 -3.47 -11.65
N ASP A 224 -9.00 -2.63 -12.68
CA ASP A 224 -8.98 -3.10 -14.07
C ASP A 224 -7.74 -3.96 -14.35
N VAL A 225 -6.59 -3.57 -13.78
CA VAL A 225 -5.36 -4.38 -13.85
C VAL A 225 -5.52 -5.69 -13.09
N GLU A 226 -6.15 -5.69 -11.91
CA GLU A 226 -6.41 -6.91 -11.12
C GLU A 226 -7.20 -7.95 -11.92
N ASN A 227 -8.24 -7.52 -12.63
CA ASN A 227 -9.07 -8.40 -13.44
C ASN A 227 -8.30 -9.08 -14.60
N GLN A 228 -7.15 -8.53 -14.99
CA GLN A 228 -6.29 -9.04 -16.04
C GLN A 228 -5.13 -9.91 -15.54
N VAL A 229 -4.88 -9.92 -14.23
CA VAL A 229 -3.79 -10.68 -13.60
C VAL A 229 -4.33 -12.01 -13.05
N PRO A 230 -3.80 -13.18 -13.47
CA PRO A 230 -4.21 -14.48 -12.91
C PRO A 230 -4.01 -14.54 -11.39
N ARG A 231 -4.96 -15.22 -10.72
CA ARG A 231 -4.90 -15.46 -9.27
C ARG A 231 -3.86 -16.50 -8.89
#